data_db6da7bc5da1a2d8202aad0eaf5e32a4
#
_entry.id   db6da7bc5da1a2d8202aad0eaf5e32a4
#
_cell.length_a   1.000
_cell.length_b   1.000
_cell.length_c   1.000
_cell.angle_alpha   90.00
_cell.angle_beta   90.00
_cell.angle_gamma   90.00
#
_symmetry.space_group_name_H-M   'P 1'
#
loop_
_entity.id
_entity.type
_entity.pdbx_description
1 polymer ?
#
loop_
_entity_poly.entity_id
_entity_poly.type
_entity_poly.pdbx_seq_one_letter_code
_entity_poly.pdbx_strand_id
1 'polypeptide(L)'
;MKLYDCCMYFDEDFMLDLRLNILNDYVSKFIVVEATKDHAGKNKKLIFNINNFIKFKDKIIYIVVEDLPTNIKSYKKDWQVNHLRDQFQRNAIARGYKNCDENDLIMISDIDEIPDPKRIKDFQLANKYACFMQKNFQSKINLQNISEKYWMG
;
A
#
# COMPACT_ATOMS: atom_id res chain seq x y z
N MET A 1 15.90 13.41 -5.13
CA MET A 1 15.04 12.24 -5.39
C MET A 1 14.70 11.61 -4.07
N LYS A 2 13.45 11.59 -3.71
CA LYS A 2 12.91 10.94 -2.51
C LYS A 2 12.19 9.67 -2.94
N LEU A 3 12.02 8.74 -2.00
CA LEU A 3 11.22 7.54 -2.20
C LEU A 3 10.03 7.57 -1.24
N TYR A 4 8.84 7.41 -1.78
CA TYR A 4 7.60 7.26 -1.05
C TYR A 4 7.15 5.82 -1.13
N ASP A 5 6.85 5.22 0.02
CA ASP A 5 6.28 3.88 0.10
C ASP A 5 4.81 3.97 0.50
N CYS A 6 3.92 3.37 -0.27
CA CYS A 6 2.49 3.60 -0.18
C CYS A 6 1.74 2.27 -0.09
N CYS A 7 0.89 2.13 0.92
CA CYS A 7 0.04 0.96 1.08
C CYS A 7 -1.35 1.32 1.62
N MET A 8 -2.30 0.45 1.35
CA MET A 8 -3.59 0.47 2.05
C MET A 8 -3.45 -0.29 3.37
N TYR A 9 -4.19 0.16 4.37
CA TYR A 9 -4.21 -0.42 5.71
C TYR A 9 -5.65 -0.74 6.12
N PHE A 10 -5.85 -1.88 6.75
CA PHE A 10 -7.13 -2.30 7.30
C PHE A 10 -7.04 -2.64 8.79
N ASP A 11 -6.19 -3.62 9.19
CA ASP A 11 -5.93 -4.02 10.59
C ASP A 11 -4.58 -4.77 10.76
N GLU A 12 -3.67 -4.59 9.79
CA GLU A 12 -2.44 -5.35 9.70
C GLU A 12 -1.27 -4.68 10.44
N ASP A 13 -1.43 -4.31 11.72
CA ASP A 13 -0.40 -3.62 12.53
C ASP A 13 0.96 -4.34 12.47
N PHE A 14 0.96 -5.67 12.61
CA PHE A 14 2.20 -6.45 12.57
C PHE A 14 2.90 -6.36 11.21
N MET A 15 2.13 -6.44 10.12
CA MET A 15 2.69 -6.37 8.78
C MET A 15 3.18 -4.95 8.46
N LEU A 16 2.43 -3.94 8.91
CA LEU A 16 2.86 -2.56 8.78
C LEU A 16 4.16 -2.29 9.54
N ASP A 17 4.27 -2.76 10.79
CA ASP A 17 5.51 -2.59 11.58
C ASP A 17 6.71 -3.26 10.89
N LEU A 18 6.53 -4.47 10.38
CA LEU A 18 7.56 -5.18 9.63
C LEU A 18 8.00 -4.38 8.39
N ARG A 19 7.03 -3.89 7.59
CA ARG A 19 7.28 -3.06 6.41
C ARG A 19 8.05 -1.79 6.74
N LEU A 20 7.59 -1.06 7.76
CA LEU A 20 8.24 0.17 8.22
C LEU A 20 9.68 -0.08 8.64
N ASN A 21 9.95 -1.15 9.40
CA ASN A 21 11.31 -1.49 9.85
C ASN A 21 12.23 -1.88 8.69
N ILE A 22 11.76 -2.68 7.72
CA ILE A 22 12.56 -3.12 6.57
C ILE A 22 12.91 -1.95 5.66
N LEU A 23 11.96 -1.04 5.42
CA LEU A 23 12.10 0.02 4.42
C LEU A 23 12.60 1.35 5.00
N ASN A 24 12.69 1.50 6.32
CA ASN A 24 12.96 2.79 6.97
C ASN A 24 14.18 3.54 6.42
N ASP A 25 15.28 2.84 6.17
CA ASP A 25 16.54 3.49 5.76
C ASP A 25 16.55 3.92 4.30
N TYR A 26 15.57 3.46 3.52
CA TYR A 26 15.48 3.70 2.09
C TYR A 26 14.36 4.68 1.73
N VAL A 27 13.33 4.78 2.57
CA VAL A 27 12.10 5.53 2.32
C VAL A 27 12.11 6.87 3.03
N SER A 28 11.74 7.90 2.30
CA SER A 28 11.61 9.27 2.85
C SER A 28 10.29 9.47 3.58
N LYS A 29 9.20 8.92 3.04
CA LYS A 29 7.86 8.97 3.62
C LYS A 29 7.09 7.67 3.35
N PHE A 30 6.29 7.27 4.32
CA PHE A 30 5.32 6.19 4.23
C PHE A 30 3.92 6.77 4.12
N ILE A 31 3.17 6.42 3.10
CA ILE A 31 1.78 6.83 2.92
C ILE A 31 0.89 5.65 3.27
N VAL A 32 0.17 5.77 4.37
CA VAL A 32 -0.74 4.74 4.90
C VAL A 32 -2.16 5.22 4.69
N VAL A 33 -2.96 4.46 3.95
CA VAL A 33 -4.32 4.85 3.56
C VAL A 33 -5.35 3.92 4.18
N GLU A 34 -6.22 4.46 5.01
CA GLU A 34 -7.32 3.73 5.62
C GLU A 34 -8.67 4.35 5.26
N ALA A 35 -9.68 3.53 4.97
CA ALA A 35 -11.02 4.01 4.68
C ALA A 35 -11.96 3.84 5.88
N THR A 36 -12.98 4.71 5.97
CA THR A 36 -14.06 4.61 6.97
C THR A 36 -15.10 3.53 6.66
N LYS A 37 -14.96 2.86 5.51
CA LYS A 37 -15.79 1.74 5.08
C LYS A 37 -14.92 0.61 4.55
N ASP A 38 -15.41 -0.62 4.66
CA ASP A 38 -14.82 -1.76 3.97
C ASP A 38 -15.19 -1.77 2.47
N HIS A 39 -14.60 -2.70 1.72
CA HIS A 39 -14.86 -2.81 0.29
C HIS A 39 -16.31 -3.28 0.00
N ALA A 40 -17.00 -3.91 0.96
CA ALA A 40 -18.42 -4.20 0.84
C ALA A 40 -19.30 -2.94 1.06
N GLY A 41 -18.69 -1.82 1.47
CA GLY A 41 -19.37 -0.55 1.71
C GLY A 41 -19.97 -0.41 3.11
N LYS A 42 -19.67 -1.32 4.02
CA LYS A 42 -20.10 -1.23 5.42
C LYS A 42 -19.18 -0.28 6.19
N ASN A 43 -19.76 0.50 7.08
CA ASN A 43 -18.98 1.38 7.95
C ASN A 43 -18.05 0.56 8.85
N LYS A 44 -16.81 1.00 8.99
CA LYS A 44 -15.84 0.46 9.94
C LYS A 44 -15.21 1.58 10.75
N LYS A 45 -14.70 1.24 11.92
CA LYS A 45 -13.89 2.16 12.72
C LYS A 45 -12.50 2.27 12.10
N LEU A 46 -11.90 3.45 12.21
CA LEU A 46 -10.48 3.62 11.94
C LEU A 46 -9.70 2.95 13.07
N ILE A 47 -8.70 2.14 12.70
CA ILE A 47 -7.93 1.31 13.62
C ILE A 47 -6.48 1.80 13.71
N PHE A 48 -5.98 2.44 12.63
CA PHE A 48 -4.62 2.96 12.63
C PHE A 48 -4.36 3.87 13.83
N ASN A 49 -3.32 3.56 14.58
CA ASN A 49 -2.88 4.37 15.72
C ASN A 49 -1.39 4.66 15.61
N ILE A 50 -1.04 5.92 15.39
CA ILE A 50 0.34 6.37 15.24
C ILE A 50 1.22 6.04 16.46
N ASN A 51 0.64 5.90 17.66
CA ASN A 51 1.39 5.54 18.86
C ASN A 51 1.96 4.11 18.80
N ASN A 52 1.37 3.22 17.99
CA ASN A 52 1.93 1.87 17.75
C ASN A 52 3.21 1.95 16.89
N PHE A 53 3.41 3.07 16.19
CA PHE A 53 4.50 3.28 15.22
C PHE A 53 5.32 4.54 15.53
N ILE A 54 5.45 4.89 16.81
CA ILE A 54 6.05 6.14 17.27
C ILE A 54 7.45 6.40 16.70
N LYS A 55 8.23 5.33 16.48
CA LYS A 55 9.57 5.38 15.87
C LYS A 55 9.55 5.98 14.46
N PHE A 56 8.45 5.85 13.75
CA PHE A 56 8.29 6.24 12.35
C PHE A 56 7.36 7.44 12.16
N LYS A 57 6.84 8.04 13.24
CA LYS A 57 5.80 9.08 13.20
C LYS A 57 6.12 10.23 12.25
N ASP A 58 7.39 10.64 12.21
CA ASP A 58 7.83 11.79 11.39
C ASP A 58 7.92 11.46 9.89
N LYS A 59 7.87 10.16 9.55
CA LYS A 59 7.86 9.67 8.17
C LYS A 59 6.47 9.26 7.70
N ILE A 60 5.54 8.96 8.58
CA ILE A 60 4.21 8.50 8.21
C ILE A 60 3.30 9.67 7.81
N ILE A 61 2.67 9.53 6.67
CA ILE A 61 1.56 10.35 6.18
C ILE A 61 0.33 9.46 6.21
N TYR A 62 -0.58 9.72 7.15
CA TYR A 62 -1.81 8.96 7.26
C TYR A 62 -2.95 9.66 6.52
N ILE A 63 -3.62 8.93 5.64
CA ILE A 63 -4.71 9.41 4.80
C ILE A 63 -5.98 8.65 5.15
N VAL A 64 -7.01 9.38 5.59
CA VAL A 64 -8.35 8.81 5.81
C VAL A 64 -9.20 9.02 4.56
N VAL A 65 -9.83 7.96 4.07
CA VAL A 65 -10.76 7.98 2.95
C VAL A 65 -12.19 7.89 3.48
N GLU A 66 -12.85 9.03 3.55
CA GLU A 66 -14.26 9.14 3.99
C GLU A 66 -15.27 9.12 2.83
N ASP A 67 -14.76 9.35 1.64
CA ASP A 67 -15.51 9.58 0.41
C ASP A 67 -15.60 8.36 -0.51
N LEU A 68 -15.46 7.15 0.04
CA LEU A 68 -15.68 5.93 -0.74
C LEU A 68 -17.07 5.93 -1.41
N PRO A 69 -17.16 5.56 -2.69
CA PRO A 69 -18.42 5.59 -3.42
C PRO A 69 -19.46 4.66 -2.79
N THR A 70 -20.62 5.22 -2.47
CA THR A 70 -21.72 4.49 -1.80
C THR A 70 -22.83 4.08 -2.77
N ASN A 71 -23.14 4.94 -3.74
CA ASN A 71 -24.22 4.73 -4.71
C ASN A 71 -23.68 4.32 -6.07
N ILE A 72 -23.01 3.17 -6.11
CA ILE A 72 -22.60 2.58 -7.38
C ILE A 72 -23.85 1.96 -7.99
N LYS A 73 -24.51 2.66 -8.91
CA LYS A 73 -25.62 2.09 -9.71
C LYS A 73 -25.05 0.87 -10.42
N SER A 74 -25.38 -0.31 -9.93
CA SER A 74 -24.72 -1.50 -10.39
C SER A 74 -25.62 -2.32 -11.30
N TYR A 75 -25.27 -2.29 -12.57
CA TYR A 75 -25.45 -3.43 -13.47
C TYR A 75 -24.37 -4.50 -13.21
N LYS A 76 -23.60 -4.36 -12.09
CA LYS A 76 -22.40 -5.14 -11.79
C LYS A 76 -22.70 -6.07 -10.61
N LYS A 77 -22.03 -7.22 -10.60
CA LYS A 77 -22.06 -8.15 -9.47
C LYS A 77 -21.35 -7.53 -8.25
N ASP A 78 -21.70 -7.95 -7.04
CA ASP A 78 -21.17 -7.39 -5.78
C ASP A 78 -19.64 -7.33 -5.75
N TRP A 79 -18.95 -8.37 -6.24
CA TRP A 79 -17.49 -8.38 -6.29
C TRP A 79 -16.90 -7.26 -7.17
N GLN A 80 -17.59 -6.86 -8.25
CA GLN A 80 -17.14 -5.76 -9.10
C GLN A 80 -17.31 -4.41 -8.40
N VAL A 81 -18.35 -4.28 -7.58
CA VAL A 81 -18.58 -3.09 -6.76
C VAL A 81 -17.52 -2.97 -5.67
N ASN A 82 -17.18 -4.09 -5.03
CA ASN A 82 -16.12 -4.16 -4.03
C ASN A 82 -14.77 -3.77 -4.64
N HIS A 83 -14.47 -4.28 -5.83
CA HIS A 83 -13.23 -3.93 -6.55
C HIS A 83 -13.16 -2.44 -6.94
N LEU A 84 -14.29 -1.81 -7.28
CA LEU A 84 -14.31 -0.37 -7.54
C LEU A 84 -14.00 0.45 -6.28
N ARG A 85 -14.42 0.01 -5.09
CA ARG A 85 -14.07 0.68 -3.83
C ARG A 85 -12.61 0.46 -3.47
N ASP A 86 -12.09 -0.75 -3.66
CA ASP A 86 -10.67 -1.05 -3.52
C ASP A 86 -9.83 -0.12 -4.42
N GLN A 87 -10.16 -0.05 -5.70
CA GLN A 87 -9.49 0.83 -6.64
C GLN A 87 -9.59 2.32 -6.25
N PHE A 88 -10.74 2.75 -5.73
CA PHE A 88 -10.90 4.12 -5.26
C PHE A 88 -9.99 4.42 -4.06
N GLN A 89 -9.93 3.51 -3.08
CA GLN A 89 -9.04 3.64 -1.93
C GLN A 89 -7.57 3.64 -2.36
N ARG A 90 -7.18 2.77 -3.27
CA ARG A 90 -5.84 2.73 -3.85
C ARG A 90 -5.49 4.04 -4.57
N ASN A 91 -6.41 4.60 -5.33
CA ASN A 91 -6.23 5.91 -5.98
C ASN A 91 -6.10 7.06 -4.97
N ALA A 92 -6.71 6.94 -3.78
CA ALA A 92 -6.59 7.95 -2.73
C ALA A 92 -5.17 8.06 -2.16
N ILE A 93 -4.29 7.10 -2.40
CA ILE A 93 -2.85 7.18 -2.11
C ILE A 93 -2.24 8.46 -2.70
N ALA A 94 -2.71 8.89 -3.86
CA ALA A 94 -2.25 10.11 -4.52
C ALA A 94 -2.42 11.37 -3.65
N ARG A 95 -3.31 11.35 -2.67
CA ARG A 95 -3.49 12.46 -1.73
C ARG A 95 -2.26 12.68 -0.84
N GLY A 96 -1.48 11.61 -0.60
CA GLY A 96 -0.32 11.64 0.28
C GLY A 96 0.96 12.15 -0.39
N TYR A 97 1.07 12.08 -1.71
CA TYR A 97 2.26 12.53 -2.45
C TYR A 97 2.00 13.74 -3.37
N LYS A 98 0.97 14.54 -3.07
CA LYS A 98 0.65 15.76 -3.87
C LYS A 98 1.83 16.73 -4.03
N ASN A 99 2.72 16.77 -3.05
CA ASN A 99 3.86 17.69 -3.00
C ASN A 99 5.19 16.97 -3.27
N CYS A 100 5.18 15.81 -3.92
CA CYS A 100 6.40 15.17 -4.38
C CYS A 100 6.97 15.90 -5.60
N ASP A 101 8.28 15.82 -5.78
CA ASP A 101 8.96 16.35 -6.95
C ASP A 101 8.80 15.36 -8.13
N GLU A 102 8.89 15.85 -9.35
CA GLU A 102 8.73 15.04 -10.58
C GLU A 102 9.73 13.87 -10.71
N ASN A 103 10.88 13.99 -10.03
CA ASN A 103 11.93 12.95 -9.99
C ASN A 103 11.83 12.04 -8.77
N ASP A 104 10.80 12.21 -7.92
CA ASP A 104 10.62 11.33 -6.77
C ASP A 104 10.00 10.00 -7.20
N LEU A 105 10.35 8.94 -6.50
CA LEU A 105 9.85 7.60 -6.75
C LEU A 105 8.67 7.29 -5.83
N ILE A 106 7.62 6.74 -6.42
CA ILE A 106 6.42 6.32 -5.69
C ILE A 106 6.31 4.79 -5.83
N MET A 107 6.46 4.07 -4.73
CA MET A 107 6.17 2.63 -4.64
C MET A 107 4.74 2.45 -4.14
N ILE A 108 3.96 1.63 -4.82
CA ILE A 108 2.59 1.29 -4.43
C ILE A 108 2.45 -0.22 -4.47
N SER A 109 2.12 -0.84 -3.35
CA SER A 109 1.86 -2.28 -3.27
C SER A 109 0.92 -2.59 -2.11
N ASP A 110 0.46 -3.82 -2.03
CA ASP A 110 -0.27 -4.28 -0.86
C ASP A 110 0.66 -4.33 0.36
N ILE A 111 0.10 -4.25 1.55
CA ILE A 111 0.88 -4.06 2.79
C ILE A 111 1.85 -5.20 3.05
N ASP A 112 1.52 -6.41 2.61
CA ASP A 112 2.33 -7.63 2.72
C ASP A 112 3.31 -7.84 1.55
N GLU A 113 3.21 -7.03 0.51
CA GLU A 113 4.14 -7.04 -0.63
C GLU A 113 5.36 -6.15 -0.34
N ILE A 114 6.22 -6.60 0.58
CA ILE A 114 7.40 -5.83 1.00
C ILE A 114 8.56 -6.12 0.05
N PRO A 115 9.02 -5.14 -0.74
CA PRO A 115 10.12 -5.36 -1.69
C PRO A 115 11.46 -5.48 -0.98
N ASP A 116 12.43 -6.17 -1.62
CA ASP A 116 13.83 -6.09 -1.20
C ASP A 116 14.34 -4.66 -1.48
N PRO A 117 14.62 -3.85 -0.45
CA PRO A 117 14.98 -2.44 -0.65
C PRO A 117 16.32 -2.28 -1.40
N LYS A 118 17.18 -3.30 -1.38
CA LYS A 118 18.45 -3.27 -2.14
C LYS A 118 18.23 -3.26 -3.65
N ARG A 119 17.06 -3.69 -4.10
CA ARG A 119 16.70 -3.73 -5.52
C ARG A 119 16.17 -2.38 -6.04
N ILE A 120 15.83 -1.45 -5.17
CA ILE A 120 15.35 -0.11 -5.55
C ILE A 120 16.36 0.61 -6.44
N LYS A 121 17.65 0.45 -6.16
CA LYS A 121 18.74 1.02 -6.97
C LYS A 121 18.80 0.51 -8.40
N ASP A 122 18.18 -0.63 -8.69
CA ASP A 122 18.15 -1.21 -10.03
C ASP A 122 17.16 -0.50 -10.95
N PHE A 123 16.27 0.33 -10.37
CA PHE A 123 15.33 1.14 -11.14
C PHE A 123 16.08 2.19 -11.96
N GLN A 124 15.83 2.20 -13.26
CA GLN A 124 16.39 3.20 -14.17
C GLN A 124 15.35 4.30 -14.38
N LEU A 125 15.71 5.55 -14.10
CA LEU A 125 14.83 6.72 -14.27
C LEU A 125 14.31 6.91 -15.71
N ALA A 126 14.99 6.33 -16.70
CA ALA A 126 14.51 6.30 -18.08
C ALA A 126 13.23 5.46 -18.24
N ASN A 127 12.99 4.52 -17.34
CA ASN A 127 11.77 3.72 -17.29
C ASN A 127 10.71 4.47 -16.49
N LYS A 128 9.56 4.65 -17.08
CA LYS A 128 8.44 5.32 -16.40
C LYS A 128 7.83 4.47 -15.27
N TYR A 129 7.83 3.16 -15.46
CA TYR A 129 7.25 2.17 -14.54
C TYR A 129 8.15 0.95 -14.41
N ALA A 130 8.11 0.31 -13.24
CA ALA A 130 8.69 -0.99 -12.99
C ALA A 130 7.88 -1.74 -11.93
N CYS A 131 8.00 -3.06 -11.91
CA CYS A 131 7.43 -3.93 -10.87
C CYS A 131 8.54 -4.71 -10.20
N PHE A 132 8.38 -4.97 -8.90
CA PHE A 132 9.24 -5.92 -8.21
C PHE A 132 8.79 -7.34 -8.51
N MET A 133 9.72 -8.19 -8.91
CA MET A 133 9.48 -9.63 -8.99
C MET A 133 9.82 -10.24 -7.63
N GLN A 134 8.82 -10.56 -6.85
CA GLN A 134 8.94 -11.06 -5.48
C GLN A 134 8.65 -12.57 -5.43
N LYS A 135 9.22 -13.25 -4.43
CA LYS A 135 8.84 -14.64 -4.16
C LYS A 135 7.44 -14.68 -3.60
N ASN A 136 6.61 -15.57 -4.14
CA ASN A 136 5.26 -15.78 -3.65
C ASN A 136 5.24 -16.83 -2.53
N PHE A 137 4.83 -16.42 -1.33
CA PHE A 137 4.64 -17.31 -0.17
C PHE A 137 3.16 -17.37 0.17
N GLN A 138 2.69 -18.56 0.51
CA GLN A 138 1.27 -18.80 0.78
C GLN A 138 1.09 -19.39 2.17
N SER A 139 0.20 -18.83 2.95
CA SER A 139 -0.17 -19.28 4.31
C SER A 139 0.92 -19.16 5.37
N LYS A 140 2.20 -19.29 5.01
CA LYS A 140 3.35 -19.18 5.94
C LYS A 140 4.53 -18.51 5.23
N ILE A 141 5.32 -17.73 5.96
CA ILE A 141 6.48 -16.97 5.44
C ILE A 141 7.55 -17.89 4.81
N ASN A 142 7.61 -19.16 5.19
CA ASN A 142 8.58 -20.13 4.68
C ASN A 142 7.97 -21.15 3.69
N LEU A 143 6.71 -20.98 3.31
CA LEU A 143 6.02 -21.88 2.38
C LEU A 143 5.88 -21.19 1.03
N GLN A 144 6.89 -21.33 0.15
CA GLN A 144 6.84 -20.78 -1.19
C GLN A 144 5.81 -21.52 -2.04
N ASN A 145 4.96 -20.77 -2.76
CA ASN A 145 4.03 -21.34 -3.72
C ASN A 145 4.81 -22.01 -4.87
N ILE A 146 4.52 -23.29 -5.13
CA ILE A 146 5.22 -24.08 -6.14
C ILE A 146 4.70 -23.78 -7.56
N SER A 147 3.41 -23.49 -7.68
CA SER A 147 2.75 -23.23 -8.97
C SER A 147 2.98 -21.79 -9.44
N GLU A 148 2.96 -20.83 -8.51
CA GLU A 148 3.18 -19.41 -8.78
C GLU A 148 4.34 -18.92 -7.92
N LYS A 149 5.57 -19.24 -8.32
CA LYS A 149 6.78 -18.98 -7.55
C LYS A 149 7.07 -17.50 -7.33
N TYR A 150 6.61 -16.66 -8.24
CA TYR A 150 6.87 -15.23 -8.22
C TYR A 150 5.58 -14.44 -8.37
N TRP A 151 5.55 -13.31 -7.73
CA TRP A 151 4.50 -12.31 -7.78
C TRP A 151 5.07 -10.99 -8.26
N MET A 152 4.31 -10.24 -9.05
CA MET A 152 4.65 -8.88 -9.45
C MET A 152 3.83 -7.90 -8.62
N GLY A 153 4.48 -7.24 -7.68
CA GLY A 153 3.91 -6.21 -6.84
C GLY A 153 4.56 -4.84 -7.07
#